data_147fa8c732668b7fb4b06bbd84323808
#
_entry.id   147fa8c732668b7fb4b06bbd84323808
#
_cell.length_a   1.000
_cell.length_b   1.000
_cell.length_c   1.000
_cell.angle_alpha   90.00
_cell.angle_beta   90.00
_cell.angle_gamma   90.00
#
_symmetry.space_group_name_H-M   'P 1'
#
loop_
_entity.id
_entity.type
_entity.pdbx_description
1 polymer ?
#
loop_
_entity_poly.entity_id
_entity_poly.type
_entity_poly.pdbx_seq_one_letter_code
_entity_poly.pdbx_strand_id
1 'polypeptide(L)'
;MMLLIDAGNSRVKWALVEDGAALGAWSAIGAASHAELDIVRADWASGTRVLVSNVAGPALAARIAALLQAGAQVEWFASTPQRAGLTNGYRDPARLGCDRFAAAIGARALAPGQALVVATCGTATTVDAVCADGRFIGGMILPGLALMASSLARNTAQLPQVDAGTLPPLFGDNTNDAILSGVLSAQAGPIERAVAGLGAATCIVSGGAAPYIASALKVPHQVVDNIVLVGLHAAATGLTGETRC
;
A
#
# COMPACT_ATOMS: atom_id res chain seq x y z
N MET A 1 21.43 5.47 -9.50
CA MET A 1 20.06 6.01 -9.19
C MET A 1 19.02 5.03 -9.67
N MET A 2 17.98 4.80 -8.89
CA MET A 2 16.92 3.83 -9.15
C MET A 2 15.54 4.51 -9.13
N LEU A 3 14.66 4.14 -10.06
CA LEU A 3 13.26 4.56 -10.09
C LEU A 3 12.40 3.39 -9.56
N LEU A 4 11.58 3.67 -8.55
CA LEU A 4 10.58 2.77 -8.01
C LEU A 4 9.20 3.24 -8.45
N ILE A 5 8.35 2.33 -8.92
CA ILE A 5 6.99 2.64 -9.38
C ILE A 5 6.00 1.68 -8.72
N ASP A 6 4.97 2.24 -8.10
CA ASP A 6 3.78 1.55 -7.60
C ASP A 6 2.58 1.92 -8.48
N ALA A 7 2.24 1.04 -9.41
CA ALA A 7 1.14 1.21 -10.35
C ALA A 7 -0.15 0.57 -9.81
N GLY A 8 -0.87 1.32 -9.02
CA GLY A 8 -2.18 0.96 -8.47
C GLY A 8 -3.33 1.22 -9.44
N ASN A 9 -4.54 0.72 -9.09
CA ASN A 9 -5.74 0.82 -9.94
C ASN A 9 -6.23 2.26 -10.18
N SER A 10 -5.95 3.20 -9.29
CA SER A 10 -6.43 4.60 -9.43
C SER A 10 -5.29 5.60 -9.66
N ARG A 11 -4.12 5.31 -9.16
CA ARG A 11 -2.96 6.22 -9.22
C ARG A 11 -1.68 5.43 -9.40
N VAL A 12 -0.70 6.07 -10.04
CA VAL A 12 0.69 5.61 -10.07
C VAL A 12 1.49 6.52 -9.13
N LYS A 13 2.25 5.91 -8.25
CA LYS A 13 3.20 6.59 -7.36
C LYS A 13 4.60 6.20 -7.78
N TRP A 14 5.57 7.10 -7.62
CA TRP A 14 6.96 6.81 -7.91
C TRP A 14 7.89 7.51 -6.93
N ALA A 15 9.09 6.96 -6.81
CA ALA A 15 10.19 7.60 -6.09
C ALA A 15 11.50 7.38 -6.83
N LEU A 16 12.38 8.38 -6.80
CA LEU A 16 13.77 8.26 -7.20
C LEU A 16 14.62 8.05 -5.95
N VAL A 17 15.56 7.12 -6.06
CA VAL A 17 16.42 6.70 -4.96
C VAL A 17 17.89 6.76 -5.42
N GLU A 18 18.73 7.43 -4.65
CA GLU A 18 20.17 7.41 -4.87
C GLU A 18 20.78 6.09 -4.42
N ASP A 19 21.89 5.69 -5.04
CA ASP A 19 22.59 4.48 -4.65
C ASP A 19 23.14 4.64 -3.22
N GLY A 20 22.86 3.66 -2.37
CA GLY A 20 23.25 3.68 -0.95
C GLY A 20 22.35 4.53 -0.04
N ALA A 21 21.26 5.09 -0.54
CA ALA A 21 20.31 5.83 0.28
C ALA A 21 19.68 4.95 1.38
N ALA A 22 19.41 5.54 2.53
CA ALA A 22 18.70 4.88 3.61
C ALA A 22 17.28 4.50 3.17
N LEU A 23 16.72 3.45 3.78
CA LEU A 23 15.38 2.96 3.46
C LEU A 23 14.33 4.08 3.57
N GLY A 24 13.58 4.29 2.49
CA GLY A 24 12.57 5.35 2.44
C GLY A 24 13.10 6.78 2.24
N ALA A 25 14.40 6.95 2.03
CA ALA A 25 14.97 8.23 1.65
C ALA A 25 14.88 8.43 0.14
N TRP A 26 14.04 9.39 -0.25
CA TRP A 26 13.75 9.70 -1.65
C TRP A 26 14.47 10.97 -2.07
N SER A 27 15.15 10.98 -3.24
CA SER A 27 15.62 12.22 -3.87
C SER A 27 14.48 12.95 -4.59
N ALA A 28 13.47 12.22 -5.05
CA ALA A 28 12.21 12.76 -5.53
C ALA A 28 11.08 11.74 -5.32
N ILE A 29 9.87 12.22 -5.10
CA ILE A 29 8.67 11.41 -4.95
C ILE A 29 7.49 12.10 -5.61
N GLY A 30 6.59 11.33 -6.23
CA GLY A 30 5.40 11.87 -6.85
C GLY A 30 4.28 10.85 -7.00
N ALA A 31 3.13 11.37 -7.40
CA ALA A 31 1.96 10.55 -7.70
C ALA A 31 1.11 11.24 -8.78
N ALA A 32 0.56 10.45 -9.70
CA ALA A 32 -0.33 10.91 -10.75
C ALA A 32 -1.52 9.97 -10.93
N SER A 33 -2.61 10.49 -11.48
CA SER A 33 -3.66 9.65 -12.06
C SER A 33 -3.15 8.99 -13.34
N HIS A 34 -3.84 7.95 -13.79
CA HIS A 34 -3.49 7.32 -15.07
C HIS A 34 -3.57 8.31 -16.26
N ALA A 35 -4.46 9.30 -16.20
CA ALA A 35 -4.59 10.32 -17.26
C ALA A 35 -3.37 11.25 -17.34
N GLU A 36 -2.73 11.52 -16.19
CA GLU A 36 -1.63 12.49 -16.06
C GLU A 36 -0.23 11.88 -16.25
N LEU A 37 -0.11 10.58 -16.49
CA LEU A 37 1.19 9.91 -16.57
C LEU A 37 2.17 10.50 -17.60
N ASP A 38 1.67 11.02 -18.70
CA ASP A 38 2.51 11.59 -19.75
C ASP A 38 3.21 12.89 -19.29
N ILE A 39 2.62 13.59 -18.32
CA ILE A 39 3.15 14.83 -17.73
C ILE A 39 4.36 14.53 -16.82
N VAL A 40 4.31 13.44 -16.08
CA VAL A 40 5.37 13.08 -15.10
C VAL A 40 6.57 12.36 -15.71
N ARG A 41 6.58 12.14 -17.03
CA ARG A 41 7.69 11.50 -17.74
C ARG A 41 9.05 12.15 -17.47
N ALA A 42 9.09 13.47 -17.29
CA ALA A 42 10.31 14.20 -17.01
C ALA A 42 10.94 13.78 -15.68
N ASP A 43 10.14 13.45 -14.68
CA ASP A 43 10.59 13.03 -13.35
C ASP A 43 11.27 11.64 -13.39
N TRP A 44 10.97 10.83 -14.42
CA TRP A 44 11.49 9.46 -14.56
C TRP A 44 12.79 9.39 -15.37
N ALA A 45 13.23 10.52 -15.91
CA ALA A 45 14.36 10.59 -16.85
C ALA A 45 15.71 10.15 -16.25
N SER A 46 15.87 10.18 -14.93
CA SER A 46 17.13 9.87 -14.25
C SER A 46 17.27 8.40 -13.83
N GLY A 47 16.21 7.61 -13.90
CA GLY A 47 16.20 6.22 -13.43
C GLY A 47 16.80 5.26 -14.47
N THR A 48 18.03 4.77 -14.25
CA THR A 48 18.64 3.74 -15.10
C THR A 48 18.21 2.32 -14.73
N ARG A 49 17.92 2.06 -13.45
CA ARG A 49 17.29 0.85 -12.94
C ARG A 49 15.87 1.18 -12.52
N VAL A 50 14.91 0.38 -12.93
CA VAL A 50 13.49 0.63 -12.67
C VAL A 50 12.86 -0.63 -12.08
N LEU A 51 12.24 -0.51 -10.90
CA LEU A 51 11.48 -1.59 -10.28
C LEU A 51 10.01 -1.18 -10.19
N VAL A 52 9.13 -1.97 -10.82
CA VAL A 52 7.70 -1.64 -10.98
C VAL A 52 6.83 -2.69 -10.33
N SER A 53 6.03 -2.31 -9.32
CA SER A 53 4.86 -3.06 -8.87
C SER A 53 3.66 -2.62 -9.70
N ASN A 54 2.94 -3.55 -10.33
CA ASN A 54 1.77 -3.23 -11.14
C ASN A 54 0.62 -4.20 -10.87
N VAL A 55 -0.48 -3.65 -10.36
CA VAL A 55 -1.75 -4.36 -10.14
C VAL A 55 -2.90 -3.79 -10.99
N ALA A 56 -2.61 -2.84 -11.88
CA ALA A 56 -3.58 -2.19 -12.75
C ALA A 56 -3.66 -2.80 -14.17
N GLY A 57 -2.97 -3.92 -14.38
CA GLY A 57 -3.08 -4.72 -15.59
C GLY A 57 -2.11 -4.37 -16.71
N PRO A 58 -2.18 -5.13 -17.83
CA PRO A 58 -1.18 -5.07 -18.89
C PRO A 58 -1.20 -3.78 -19.71
N ALA A 59 -2.34 -3.13 -19.84
CA ALA A 59 -2.44 -1.85 -20.58
C ALA A 59 -1.63 -0.75 -19.90
N LEU A 60 -1.71 -0.65 -18.55
CA LEU A 60 -0.90 0.32 -17.81
C LEU A 60 0.58 -0.07 -17.84
N ALA A 61 0.91 -1.36 -17.76
CA ALA A 61 2.29 -1.84 -17.88
C ALA A 61 2.93 -1.40 -19.22
N ALA A 62 2.23 -1.60 -20.33
CA ALA A 62 2.70 -1.18 -21.65
C ALA A 62 2.92 0.34 -21.73
N ARG A 63 2.00 1.13 -21.16
CA ARG A 63 2.12 2.59 -21.11
C ARG A 63 3.31 3.04 -20.27
N ILE A 64 3.50 2.46 -19.07
CA ILE A 64 4.67 2.75 -18.24
C ILE A 64 5.96 2.42 -19.00
N ALA A 65 6.04 1.25 -19.64
CA ALA A 65 7.22 0.84 -20.41
C ALA A 65 7.53 1.82 -21.55
N ALA A 66 6.50 2.38 -22.22
CA ALA A 66 6.67 3.37 -23.29
C ALA A 66 7.15 4.74 -22.79
N LEU A 67 6.90 5.08 -21.52
CA LEU A 67 7.32 6.34 -20.89
C LEU A 67 8.75 6.29 -20.37
N LEU A 68 9.29 5.09 -20.12
CA LEU A 68 10.66 4.92 -19.63
C LEU A 68 11.68 5.21 -20.72
N GLN A 69 12.88 5.62 -20.30
CA GLN A 69 13.97 5.91 -21.23
C GLN A 69 14.44 4.65 -21.97
N ALA A 70 14.88 4.83 -23.20
CA ALA A 70 15.57 3.79 -23.94
C ALA A 70 16.84 3.34 -23.20
N GLY A 71 16.95 2.04 -22.94
CA GLY A 71 18.06 1.45 -22.18
C GLY A 71 17.84 1.33 -20.68
N ALA A 72 16.73 1.79 -20.12
CA ALA A 72 16.40 1.55 -18.73
C ALA A 72 16.24 0.03 -18.46
N GLN A 73 16.88 -0.43 -17.38
CA GLN A 73 16.76 -1.83 -16.92
C GLN A 73 15.49 -1.96 -16.07
N VAL A 74 14.42 -2.48 -16.67
CA VAL A 74 13.11 -2.61 -16.02
C VAL A 74 12.92 -4.00 -15.44
N GLU A 75 12.68 -4.06 -14.14
CA GLU A 75 12.23 -5.26 -13.44
C GLU A 75 10.75 -5.07 -13.04
N TRP A 76 9.89 -5.98 -13.48
CA TRP A 76 8.51 -6.07 -13.01
C TRP A 76 8.50 -6.89 -11.73
N PHE A 77 8.22 -6.21 -10.61
CA PHE A 77 8.17 -6.84 -9.31
C PHE A 77 7.00 -7.82 -9.23
N ALA A 78 7.30 -9.06 -8.89
CA ALA A 78 6.33 -10.13 -8.74
C ALA A 78 6.41 -10.76 -7.36
N SER A 79 5.30 -11.29 -6.88
CA SER A 79 5.28 -12.10 -5.67
C SER A 79 5.94 -13.45 -5.94
N THR A 80 6.89 -13.79 -5.09
CA THR A 80 7.70 -15.00 -5.17
C THR A 80 7.58 -15.79 -3.84
N PRO A 81 8.04 -17.06 -3.79
CA PRO A 81 8.05 -17.82 -2.54
C PRO A 81 8.83 -17.14 -1.41
N GLN A 82 9.95 -16.47 -1.76
CA GLN A 82 10.78 -15.73 -0.80
C GLN A 82 11.41 -14.50 -1.46
N ARG A 83 11.43 -13.37 -0.76
CA ARG A 83 12.16 -12.16 -1.18
C ARG A 83 12.38 -11.23 0.01
N ALA A 84 13.57 -10.64 0.11
CA ALA A 84 13.94 -9.62 1.11
C ALA A 84 13.53 -9.99 2.55
N GLY A 85 13.86 -11.19 3.00
CA GLY A 85 13.57 -11.67 4.34
C GLY A 85 12.10 -12.02 4.62
N LEU A 86 11.25 -12.00 3.59
CA LEU A 86 9.85 -12.41 3.69
C LEU A 86 9.62 -13.76 2.99
N THR A 87 8.97 -14.69 3.67
CA THR A 87 8.49 -15.97 3.12
C THR A 87 6.99 -15.85 2.84
N ASN A 88 6.59 -16.12 1.61
CA ASN A 88 5.21 -16.02 1.17
C ASN A 88 4.41 -17.28 1.54
N GLY A 89 3.45 -17.17 2.44
CA GLY A 89 2.61 -18.26 2.93
C GLY A 89 1.34 -18.51 2.12
N TYR A 90 1.13 -17.85 0.98
CA TYR A 90 0.02 -18.16 0.09
C TYR A 90 0.17 -19.59 -0.46
N ARG A 91 -0.96 -20.30 -0.65
CA ARG A 91 -0.98 -21.63 -1.30
C ARG A 91 -0.32 -21.61 -2.66
N ASP A 92 -0.55 -20.55 -3.43
CA ASP A 92 0.14 -20.23 -4.66
C ASP A 92 0.78 -18.85 -4.50
N PRO A 93 2.09 -18.76 -4.26
CA PRO A 93 2.79 -17.50 -4.04
C PRO A 93 2.63 -16.48 -5.18
N ALA A 94 2.46 -16.93 -6.41
CA ALA A 94 2.29 -16.05 -7.57
C ALA A 94 0.92 -15.35 -7.60
N ARG A 95 -0.05 -15.81 -6.81
CA ARG A 95 -1.38 -15.21 -6.71
C ARG A 95 -1.47 -14.09 -5.67
N LEU A 96 -0.48 -13.90 -4.83
CA LEU A 96 -0.45 -12.75 -3.95
C LEU A 96 -0.22 -11.49 -4.79
N GLY A 97 -1.03 -10.44 -4.59
CA GLY A 97 -0.83 -9.15 -5.23
C GLY A 97 0.58 -8.62 -4.94
N CYS A 98 1.29 -8.19 -5.98
CA CYS A 98 2.68 -7.74 -5.84
C CYS A 98 2.79 -6.48 -4.95
N ASP A 99 1.80 -5.61 -4.96
CA ASP A 99 1.68 -4.45 -4.07
C ASP A 99 1.60 -4.87 -2.59
N ARG A 100 0.79 -5.88 -2.26
CA ARG A 100 0.67 -6.43 -0.90
C ARG A 100 1.97 -7.10 -0.45
N PHE A 101 2.61 -7.84 -1.34
CA PHE A 101 3.90 -8.47 -1.05
C PHE A 101 4.99 -7.43 -0.82
N ALA A 102 5.05 -6.38 -1.66
CA ALA A 102 5.94 -5.25 -1.46
C ALA A 102 5.65 -4.51 -0.14
N ALA A 103 4.38 -4.20 0.17
CA ALA A 103 4.00 -3.56 1.43
C ALA A 103 4.46 -4.37 2.65
N ALA A 104 4.29 -5.69 2.61
CA ALA A 104 4.74 -6.58 3.68
C ALA A 104 6.28 -6.60 3.83
N ILE A 105 7.03 -6.59 2.71
CA ILE A 105 8.50 -6.44 2.72
C ILE A 105 8.90 -5.10 3.35
N GLY A 106 8.22 -4.00 2.97
CA GLY A 106 8.48 -2.68 3.53
C GLY A 106 8.24 -2.62 5.04
N ALA A 107 7.12 -3.17 5.48
CA ALA A 107 6.78 -3.26 6.90
C ALA A 107 7.82 -4.10 7.68
N ARG A 108 8.24 -5.24 7.12
CA ARG A 108 9.27 -6.09 7.70
C ARG A 108 10.62 -5.38 7.82
N ALA A 109 10.99 -4.59 6.81
CA ALA A 109 12.21 -3.81 6.81
C ALA A 109 12.19 -2.67 7.84
N LEU A 110 11.02 -2.07 8.10
CA LEU A 110 10.86 -1.02 9.12
C LEU A 110 10.78 -1.57 10.55
N ALA A 111 10.23 -2.78 10.74
CA ALA A 111 10.06 -3.40 12.05
C ALA A 111 10.53 -4.88 12.02
N PRO A 112 11.85 -5.11 11.94
CA PRO A 112 12.41 -6.45 11.87
C PRO A 112 12.15 -7.25 13.15
N GLY A 113 11.91 -8.56 13.01
CA GLY A 113 11.70 -9.46 14.15
C GLY A 113 10.35 -9.32 14.84
N GLN A 114 9.45 -8.46 14.36
CA GLN A 114 8.14 -8.25 14.95
C GLN A 114 7.04 -8.94 14.12
N ALA A 115 5.98 -9.40 14.81
CA ALA A 115 4.73 -9.72 14.13
C ALA A 115 4.07 -8.42 13.64
N LEU A 116 3.51 -8.43 12.42
CA LEU A 116 3.05 -7.22 11.75
C LEU A 116 1.62 -7.39 11.25
N VAL A 117 0.83 -6.35 11.42
CA VAL A 117 -0.40 -6.11 10.65
C VAL A 117 -0.12 -4.93 9.73
N VAL A 118 -0.29 -5.11 8.42
CA VAL A 118 -0.05 -4.09 7.40
C VAL A 118 -1.37 -3.77 6.73
N ALA A 119 -1.90 -2.58 6.99
CA ALA A 119 -3.12 -2.09 6.38
C ALA A 119 -2.80 -1.08 5.28
N THR A 120 -3.15 -1.39 4.03
CA THR A 120 -2.99 -0.47 2.89
C THR A 120 -4.36 0.04 2.46
N CYS A 121 -4.63 1.30 2.76
CA CYS A 121 -5.94 1.94 2.64
C CYS A 121 -6.01 2.80 1.36
N GLY A 122 -6.43 2.20 0.27
CA GLY A 122 -6.55 2.82 -1.05
C GLY A 122 -7.94 2.64 -1.67
N THR A 123 -8.00 2.38 -2.97
CA THR A 123 -9.24 2.00 -3.71
C THR A 123 -9.85 0.73 -3.12
N ALA A 124 -9.03 -0.27 -2.83
CA ALA A 124 -9.33 -1.34 -1.88
C ALA A 124 -8.54 -1.10 -0.60
N THR A 125 -9.03 -1.58 0.53
CA THR A 125 -8.26 -1.72 1.75
C THR A 125 -7.83 -3.17 1.88
N THR A 126 -6.53 -3.38 2.06
CA THR A 126 -5.98 -4.70 2.38
C THR A 126 -5.45 -4.70 3.80
N VAL A 127 -5.63 -5.79 4.51
CA VAL A 127 -5.11 -5.97 5.86
C VAL A 127 -4.36 -7.29 5.88
N ASP A 128 -3.05 -7.22 5.96
CA ASP A 128 -2.13 -8.33 5.80
C ASP A 128 -1.41 -8.65 7.10
N ALA A 129 -1.19 -9.94 7.36
CA ALA A 129 -0.55 -10.42 8.56
C ALA A 129 0.78 -11.12 8.24
N VAL A 130 1.84 -10.74 8.98
CA VAL A 130 3.19 -11.32 8.88
C VAL A 130 3.64 -11.75 10.27
N CYS A 131 4.10 -12.99 10.41
CA CYS A 131 4.68 -13.49 11.65
C CYS A 131 6.03 -12.83 11.97
N ALA A 132 6.47 -12.90 13.21
CA ALA A 132 7.77 -12.38 13.66
C ALA A 132 8.96 -13.01 12.92
N ASP A 133 8.84 -14.26 12.46
CA ASP A 133 9.84 -14.98 11.66
C ASP A 133 9.90 -14.51 10.18
N GLY A 134 9.04 -13.58 9.76
CA GLY A 134 8.94 -13.08 8.40
C GLY A 134 8.03 -13.89 7.47
N ARG A 135 7.19 -14.78 8.00
CA ARG A 135 6.22 -15.50 7.19
C ARG A 135 4.95 -14.66 6.98
N PHE A 136 4.66 -14.31 5.73
CA PHE A 136 3.39 -13.73 5.31
C PHE A 136 2.29 -14.79 5.45
N ILE A 137 1.34 -14.59 6.37
CA ILE A 137 0.30 -15.59 6.69
C ILE A 137 -0.83 -15.54 5.66
N GLY A 138 -1.23 -14.33 5.28
CA GLY A 138 -2.40 -14.04 4.48
C GLY A 138 -2.99 -12.69 4.86
N GLY A 139 -4.21 -12.41 4.40
CA GLY A 139 -4.85 -11.14 4.72
C GLY A 139 -6.30 -11.07 4.28
N MET A 140 -6.88 -9.90 4.47
CA MET A 140 -8.23 -9.54 4.08
C MET A 140 -8.19 -8.49 2.98
N ILE A 141 -9.16 -8.51 2.08
CA ILE A 141 -9.36 -7.46 1.06
C ILE A 141 -10.80 -7.00 1.18
N LEU A 142 -10.98 -5.70 1.28
CA LEU A 142 -12.30 -5.08 1.37
C LEU A 142 -12.36 -3.84 0.48
N PRO A 143 -13.56 -3.38 0.07
CA PRO A 143 -13.67 -2.12 -0.66
C PRO A 143 -13.09 -0.99 0.19
N GLY A 144 -12.32 -0.08 -0.41
CA GLY A 144 -11.81 1.08 0.31
C GLY A 144 -12.92 2.07 0.71
N LEU A 145 -12.58 3.02 1.57
CA LEU A 145 -13.52 3.96 2.18
C LEU A 145 -14.41 4.66 1.14
N ALA A 146 -13.82 5.28 0.12
CA ALA A 146 -14.58 5.98 -0.92
C ALA A 146 -15.46 5.04 -1.74
N LEU A 147 -14.99 3.81 -2.00
CA LEU A 147 -15.74 2.80 -2.73
C LEU A 147 -16.95 2.31 -1.93
N MET A 148 -16.81 2.11 -0.62
CA MET A 148 -17.93 1.76 0.27
C MET A 148 -19.00 2.87 0.27
N ALA A 149 -18.59 4.12 0.50
CA ALA A 149 -19.50 5.27 0.51
C ALA A 149 -20.24 5.41 -0.83
N SER A 150 -19.52 5.36 -1.94
CA SER A 150 -20.11 5.47 -3.27
C SER A 150 -21.03 4.29 -3.64
N SER A 151 -20.79 3.10 -3.09
CA SER A 151 -21.65 1.94 -3.33
C SER A 151 -23.03 2.13 -2.72
N LEU A 152 -23.13 2.76 -1.55
CA LEU A 152 -24.41 3.09 -0.92
C LEU A 152 -25.21 4.08 -1.78
N ALA A 153 -24.56 5.17 -2.22
CA ALA A 153 -25.23 6.17 -3.05
C ALA A 153 -25.74 5.61 -4.39
N ARG A 154 -24.97 4.68 -5.02
CA ARG A 154 -25.36 4.11 -6.32
C ARG A 154 -26.42 3.03 -6.24
N ASN A 155 -26.50 2.30 -5.13
CA ASN A 155 -27.35 1.10 -5.02
C ASN A 155 -28.54 1.29 -4.08
N THR A 156 -28.81 2.52 -3.62
CA THR A 156 -29.97 2.85 -2.82
C THR A 156 -30.67 4.08 -3.40
N ALA A 157 -32.00 4.16 -3.20
CA ALA A 157 -32.81 5.24 -3.82
C ALA A 157 -32.60 6.61 -3.17
N GLN A 158 -32.18 6.67 -1.89
CA GLN A 158 -32.23 7.90 -1.11
C GLN A 158 -30.94 8.23 -0.36
N LEU A 159 -29.95 7.34 -0.35
CA LEU A 159 -28.69 7.63 0.34
C LEU A 159 -27.82 8.59 -0.51
N PRO A 160 -27.36 9.69 0.09
CA PRO A 160 -26.53 10.65 -0.64
C PRO A 160 -25.13 10.13 -0.88
N GLN A 161 -24.46 10.71 -1.88
CA GLN A 161 -23.01 10.62 -1.99
C GLN A 161 -22.39 11.42 -0.85
N VAL A 162 -21.52 10.79 -0.06
CA VAL A 162 -20.77 11.43 1.02
C VAL A 162 -19.27 11.34 0.71
N ASP A 163 -18.56 12.41 0.99
CA ASP A 163 -17.11 12.48 0.87
C ASP A 163 -16.48 12.47 2.26
N ALA A 164 -15.26 11.90 2.35
CA ALA A 164 -14.48 11.95 3.57
C ALA A 164 -14.17 13.43 3.92
N GLY A 165 -14.68 13.87 5.04
CA GLY A 165 -14.55 15.24 5.55
C GLY A 165 -14.11 15.22 7.01
N THR A 166 -14.85 15.92 7.87
CA THR A 166 -14.71 15.83 9.31
C THR A 166 -15.03 14.44 9.83
N LEU A 167 -14.33 14.01 10.88
CA LEU A 167 -14.63 12.73 11.53
C LEU A 167 -16.05 12.79 12.13
N PRO A 168 -16.92 11.83 11.78
CA PRO A 168 -18.25 11.77 12.36
C PRO A 168 -18.18 11.24 13.79
N PRO A 169 -19.21 11.52 14.62
CA PRO A 169 -19.39 10.81 15.87
C PRO A 169 -19.63 9.31 15.61
N LEU A 170 -19.37 8.46 16.61
CA LEU A 170 -19.57 7.01 16.48
C LEU A 170 -21.00 6.64 16.05
N PHE A 171 -21.97 7.38 16.58
CA PHE A 171 -23.38 7.26 16.15
C PHE A 171 -23.79 8.60 15.54
N GLY A 172 -23.90 8.63 14.20
CA GLY A 172 -24.37 9.81 13.48
C GLY A 172 -25.84 10.08 13.75
N ASP A 173 -26.18 11.32 13.97
CA ASP A 173 -27.59 11.79 14.17
C ASP A 173 -28.23 12.31 12.88
N ASN A 174 -27.52 12.18 11.77
CA ASN A 174 -27.97 12.46 10.41
C ASN A 174 -27.41 11.40 9.42
N THR A 175 -27.99 11.34 8.23
CA THR A 175 -27.66 10.31 7.23
C THR A 175 -26.19 10.35 6.80
N ASN A 176 -25.61 11.54 6.62
CA ASN A 176 -24.23 11.68 6.17
C ASN A 176 -23.24 11.14 7.23
N ASP A 177 -23.41 11.55 8.48
CA ASP A 177 -22.58 11.09 9.59
C ASP A 177 -22.79 9.59 9.84
N ALA A 178 -24.00 9.09 9.73
CA ALA A 178 -24.27 7.66 9.88
C ALA A 178 -23.58 6.81 8.80
N ILE A 179 -23.57 7.26 7.53
CA ILE A 179 -22.83 6.61 6.44
C ILE A 179 -21.34 6.64 6.73
N LEU A 180 -20.78 7.81 7.03
CA LEU A 180 -19.34 7.97 7.27
C LEU A 180 -18.88 7.16 8.48
N SER A 181 -19.62 7.19 9.57
CA SER A 181 -19.34 6.41 10.78
C SER A 181 -19.37 4.90 10.49
N GLY A 182 -20.37 4.44 9.76
CA GLY A 182 -20.49 3.03 9.37
C GLY A 182 -19.32 2.58 8.50
N VAL A 183 -18.97 3.38 7.50
CA VAL A 183 -17.83 3.08 6.60
C VAL A 183 -16.51 3.08 7.36
N LEU A 184 -16.27 4.05 8.23
CA LEU A 184 -15.05 4.10 9.06
C LEU A 184 -14.97 2.91 10.00
N SER A 185 -16.08 2.55 10.66
CA SER A 185 -16.13 1.38 11.54
C SER A 185 -15.84 0.09 10.77
N ALA A 186 -16.36 -0.03 9.53
CA ALA A 186 -16.09 -1.16 8.65
C ALA A 186 -14.63 -1.22 8.18
N GLN A 187 -13.92 -0.09 8.11
CA GLN A 187 -12.49 -0.04 7.80
C GLN A 187 -11.62 -0.36 9.02
N ALA A 188 -11.94 0.20 10.18
CA ALA A 188 -11.17 0.03 11.41
C ALA A 188 -11.30 -1.40 11.98
N GLY A 189 -12.51 -1.97 11.97
CA GLY A 189 -12.79 -3.28 12.55
C GLY A 189 -11.90 -4.42 12.05
N PRO A 190 -11.70 -4.64 10.75
CA PRO A 190 -10.79 -5.66 10.22
C PRO A 190 -9.34 -5.46 10.65
N ILE A 191 -8.86 -4.22 10.77
CA ILE A 191 -7.50 -3.90 11.23
C ILE A 191 -7.35 -4.29 12.70
N GLU A 192 -8.27 -3.85 13.56
CA GLU A 192 -8.29 -4.17 14.99
C GLU A 192 -8.43 -5.67 15.23
N ARG A 193 -9.30 -6.35 14.44
CA ARG A 193 -9.46 -7.80 14.49
C ARG A 193 -8.17 -8.53 14.12
N ALA A 194 -7.43 -8.06 13.11
CA ALA A 194 -6.15 -8.65 12.71
C ALA A 194 -5.10 -8.49 13.81
N VAL A 195 -5.01 -7.30 14.42
CA VAL A 195 -4.10 -7.04 15.56
C VAL A 195 -4.44 -7.95 16.73
N ALA A 196 -5.72 -8.05 17.11
CA ALA A 196 -6.15 -8.95 18.19
C ALA A 196 -5.87 -10.42 17.88
N GLY A 197 -6.08 -10.86 16.63
CA GLY A 197 -5.87 -12.25 16.20
C GLY A 197 -4.40 -12.65 16.08
N LEU A 198 -3.50 -11.70 15.84
CA LEU A 198 -2.06 -11.94 15.72
C LEU A 198 -1.33 -11.78 17.08
N GLY A 199 -1.98 -11.24 18.10
CA GLY A 199 -1.40 -10.94 19.40
C GLY A 199 -0.61 -9.63 19.39
N ALA A 200 0.53 -9.57 20.09
CA ALA A 200 1.37 -8.37 20.18
C ALA A 200 2.03 -8.03 18.83
N ALA A 201 1.26 -7.46 17.93
CA ALA A 201 1.69 -7.09 16.58
C ALA A 201 1.91 -5.58 16.46
N THR A 202 2.94 -5.18 15.72
CA THR A 202 3.07 -3.81 15.25
C THR A 202 2.10 -3.59 14.09
N CYS A 203 1.23 -2.61 14.23
CA CYS A 203 0.26 -2.23 13.21
C CYS A 203 0.79 -1.06 12.36
N ILE A 204 0.94 -1.27 11.07
CA ILE A 204 1.33 -0.24 10.09
C ILE A 204 0.14 0.04 9.20
N VAL A 205 -0.20 1.33 9.10
CA VAL A 205 -1.31 1.82 8.26
C VAL A 205 -0.75 2.72 7.17
N SER A 206 -1.11 2.47 5.93
CA SER A 206 -0.61 3.21 4.77
C SER A 206 -1.70 3.45 3.72
N GLY A 207 -1.41 4.26 2.72
CA GLY A 207 -2.33 4.57 1.62
C GLY A 207 -3.04 5.91 1.78
N GLY A 208 -3.72 6.36 0.73
CA GLY A 208 -4.32 7.71 0.68
C GLY A 208 -5.42 7.96 1.72
N ALA A 209 -6.12 6.90 2.18
CA ALA A 209 -7.13 7.01 3.22
C ALA A 209 -6.59 6.72 4.63
N ALA A 210 -5.29 6.39 4.77
CA ALA A 210 -4.68 6.02 6.04
C ALA A 210 -4.86 7.08 7.15
N PRO A 211 -4.63 8.38 6.92
CA PRO A 211 -4.79 9.38 7.99
C PRO A 211 -6.21 9.42 8.56
N TYR A 212 -7.20 9.21 7.67
CA TYR A 212 -8.61 9.24 8.07
C TYR A 212 -9.02 7.97 8.82
N ILE A 213 -8.58 6.79 8.37
CA ILE A 213 -8.86 5.51 9.01
C ILE A 213 -8.10 5.37 10.33
N ALA A 214 -6.85 5.82 10.38
CA ALA A 214 -5.99 5.78 11.57
C ALA A 214 -6.64 6.51 12.76
N SER A 215 -7.32 7.64 12.52
CA SER A 215 -8.00 8.37 13.58
C SER A 215 -9.18 7.62 14.23
N ALA A 216 -9.72 6.60 13.55
CA ALA A 216 -10.78 5.74 14.08
C ALA A 216 -10.26 4.48 14.79
N LEU A 217 -8.98 4.15 14.66
CA LEU A 217 -8.36 2.97 15.28
C LEU A 217 -8.14 3.18 16.78
N LYS A 218 -8.48 2.16 17.56
CA LYS A 218 -8.27 2.11 19.02
C LYS A 218 -7.01 1.32 19.42
N VAL A 219 -6.34 0.68 18.45
CA VAL A 219 -5.09 -0.05 18.67
C VAL A 219 -3.87 0.84 18.39
N PRO A 220 -2.73 0.64 19.07
CA PRO A 220 -1.49 1.31 18.72
C PRO A 220 -1.12 1.03 17.27
N HIS A 221 -0.79 2.06 16.52
CA HIS A 221 -0.45 1.96 15.11
C HIS A 221 0.55 3.02 14.69
N GLN A 222 1.19 2.81 13.55
CA GLN A 222 2.07 3.76 12.88
C GLN A 222 1.52 4.04 11.48
N VAL A 223 1.40 5.31 11.12
CA VAL A 223 1.09 5.72 9.75
C VAL A 223 2.40 5.84 8.99
N VAL A 224 2.52 5.09 7.90
CA VAL A 224 3.71 5.08 7.04
C VAL A 224 3.29 5.39 5.61
N ASP A 225 3.79 6.49 5.08
CA ASP A 225 3.51 6.85 3.69
C ASP A 225 4.21 5.91 2.72
N ASN A 226 3.50 5.58 1.63
CA ASN A 226 4.07 4.88 0.48
C ASN A 226 4.76 3.55 0.82
N ILE A 227 4.18 2.75 1.72
CA ILE A 227 4.77 1.48 2.21
C ILE A 227 5.15 0.52 1.06
N VAL A 228 4.43 0.54 -0.07
CA VAL A 228 4.77 -0.25 -1.27
C VAL A 228 6.12 0.20 -1.84
N LEU A 229 6.35 1.51 -1.99
CA LEU A 229 7.64 2.04 -2.45
C LEU A 229 8.78 1.72 -1.47
N VAL A 230 8.52 1.78 -0.15
CA VAL A 230 9.47 1.34 0.88
C VAL A 230 9.83 -0.13 0.67
N GLY A 231 8.83 -0.98 0.39
CA GLY A 231 9.05 -2.40 0.13
C GLY A 231 9.80 -2.67 -1.17
N LEU A 232 9.51 -1.94 -2.24
CA LEU A 232 10.27 -2.02 -3.49
C LEU A 232 11.73 -1.60 -3.26
N HIS A 233 11.98 -0.56 -2.48
CA HIS A 233 13.33 -0.14 -2.11
C HIS A 233 14.07 -1.24 -1.35
N ALA A 234 13.46 -1.80 -0.30
CA ALA A 234 14.04 -2.92 0.45
C ALA A 234 14.31 -4.13 -0.44
N ALA A 235 13.37 -4.49 -1.32
CA ALA A 235 13.51 -5.61 -2.24
C ALA A 235 14.61 -5.43 -3.29
N ALA A 236 14.87 -4.18 -3.71
CA ALA A 236 15.90 -3.86 -4.69
C ALA A 236 17.32 -3.78 -4.11
N THR A 237 17.43 -3.42 -2.84
CA THR A 237 18.73 -3.19 -2.17
C THR A 237 19.15 -4.36 -1.27
N GLY A 238 18.24 -5.29 -0.99
CA GLY A 238 18.48 -6.38 -0.02
C GLY A 238 18.56 -5.88 1.42
N LEU A 239 18.15 -4.65 1.70
CA LEU A 239 18.04 -4.11 3.04
C LEU A 239 16.95 -4.87 3.80
N THR A 240 17.37 -5.88 4.55
CA THR A 240 16.62 -6.39 5.69
C THR A 240 17.01 -5.50 6.86
N GLY A 241 16.06 -5.11 7.71
CA GLY A 241 16.35 -4.21 8.85
C GLY A 241 17.27 -4.76 9.93
N GLU A 242 18.07 -5.75 9.61
CA GLU A 242 19.23 -6.15 10.39
C GLU A 242 20.34 -5.12 10.14
N THR A 243 20.47 -4.18 11.08
CA THR A 243 21.67 -3.38 11.21
C THR A 243 22.85 -4.36 11.26
N ARG A 244 23.68 -4.36 10.22
CA ARG A 244 24.98 -5.03 10.32
C ARG A 244 25.73 -4.33 11.47
N CYS A 245 25.85 -5.05 12.60
CA CYS A 245 26.83 -4.72 13.64
C CYS A 245 28.24 -4.82 13.08
#